data_727b0891a4ff4cb9220be8f25054fa84
#
_entry.id   727b0891a4ff4cb9220be8f25054fa84
#
_cell.length_a   1.000
_cell.length_b   1.000
_cell.length_c   1.000
_cell.angle_alpha   90.00
_cell.angle_beta   90.00
_cell.angle_gamma   90.00
#
_symmetry.space_group_name_H-M   'P 1'
#
loop_
_entity.id
_entity.type
_entity.pdbx_description
1 polymer ?
#
loop_
_entity_poly.entity_id
_entity_poly.type
_entity_poly.pdbx_seq_one_letter_code
_entity_poly.pdbx_strand_id
1 'polypeptide(L)'
;DHLPKDHYEFQKTLSNSSRVDCMIMSPGSLNKTCIDAKFPKESFEKFQKSVSKDEKLKLLKKFKSDIKNHISTVQEKYLISGETSDIALIFIPSEQVYLEIFRLFPELSETFYITKVFLVSPTTLWIILNSIESLIRDKKIQNNATFIFQHLKELNTELIRLESRIKKMDSHFSNAQVDLNDILITSKKISNKREKLLKLDDSN
;
A
#
# COMPACT_ATOMS: atom_id res chain seq x y z
N ASP A 1 -10.16 -16.31 -0.45
CA ASP A 1 -10.30 -15.02 -1.16
C ASP A 1 -10.23 -13.82 -0.20
N HIS A 2 -9.22 -13.81 0.70
CA HIS A 2 -9.03 -12.69 1.64
C HIS A 2 -8.13 -11.59 1.08
N LEU A 3 -7.18 -11.93 0.18
CA LEU A 3 -6.32 -10.95 -0.47
C LEU A 3 -6.78 -10.66 -1.90
N PRO A 4 -6.62 -9.41 -2.40
CA PRO A 4 -6.81 -9.12 -3.82
C PRO A 4 -5.88 -9.95 -4.70
N LYS A 5 -6.33 -10.30 -5.91
CA LYS A 5 -5.62 -11.24 -6.82
C LYS A 5 -4.21 -10.77 -7.22
N ASP A 6 -3.96 -9.49 -7.18
CA ASP A 6 -2.67 -8.84 -7.46
C ASP A 6 -1.68 -8.89 -6.28
N HIS A 7 -2.11 -9.40 -5.13
CA HIS A 7 -1.27 -9.49 -3.92
C HIS A 7 -0.80 -10.90 -3.59
N TYR A 8 -1.05 -11.90 -4.44
CA TYR A 8 -0.47 -13.23 -4.29
C TYR A 8 -0.29 -13.93 -5.64
N GLU A 9 0.70 -14.81 -5.71
CA GLU A 9 0.95 -15.68 -6.86
C GLU A 9 1.20 -17.11 -6.35
N PHE A 10 0.56 -18.09 -7.00
CA PHE A 10 0.85 -19.50 -6.77
C PHE A 10 1.90 -20.02 -7.73
N GLN A 11 2.72 -20.96 -7.28
CA GLN A 11 3.68 -21.71 -8.09
C GLN A 11 4.66 -20.79 -8.86
N LYS A 12 5.08 -19.70 -8.23
CA LYS A 12 6.01 -18.72 -8.81
C LYS A 12 7.42 -19.30 -8.88
N THR A 13 8.08 -19.13 -10.01
CA THR A 13 9.52 -19.44 -10.15
C THR A 13 10.34 -18.20 -9.82
N LEU A 14 11.31 -18.35 -8.94
CA LEU A 14 12.25 -17.32 -8.50
C LEU A 14 13.48 -17.26 -9.41
N SER A 15 14.31 -16.23 -9.24
CA SER A 15 15.53 -16.02 -10.03
C SER A 15 16.55 -17.17 -9.94
N ASN A 16 16.58 -17.87 -8.81
CA ASN A 16 17.41 -19.06 -8.59
C ASN A 16 16.79 -20.37 -9.12
N SER A 17 15.75 -20.27 -9.96
CA SER A 17 14.99 -21.41 -10.50
C SER A 17 14.20 -22.23 -9.47
N SER A 18 14.16 -21.81 -8.21
CA SER A 18 13.31 -22.43 -7.19
C SER A 18 11.86 -22.05 -7.42
N ARG A 19 10.93 -23.02 -7.22
CA ARG A 19 9.50 -22.80 -7.36
C ARG A 19 8.84 -22.76 -5.99
N VAL A 20 8.25 -21.62 -5.64
CA VAL A 20 7.54 -21.40 -4.39
C VAL A 20 6.07 -21.78 -4.56
N ASP A 21 5.46 -22.42 -3.54
CA ASP A 21 4.06 -22.83 -3.61
C ASP A 21 3.10 -21.62 -3.61
N CYS A 22 3.37 -20.63 -2.77
CA CYS A 22 2.64 -19.37 -2.76
C CYS A 22 3.58 -18.23 -2.38
N MET A 23 3.45 -17.11 -3.07
CA MET A 23 4.14 -15.87 -2.76
C MET A 23 3.12 -14.78 -2.47
N ILE A 24 3.26 -14.11 -1.33
CA ILE A 24 2.40 -13.00 -0.93
C ILE A 24 3.15 -11.70 -1.14
N MET A 25 2.48 -10.73 -1.76
CA MET A 25 3.01 -9.40 -2.04
C MET A 25 2.38 -8.38 -1.09
N SER A 26 3.15 -7.93 -0.11
CA SER A 26 2.78 -6.85 0.81
C SER A 26 3.06 -5.48 0.19
N PRO A 27 2.38 -4.40 0.60
CA PRO A 27 2.68 -3.05 0.14
C PRO A 27 4.08 -2.61 0.55
N GLY A 28 4.95 -2.41 -0.42
CA GLY A 28 6.35 -2.00 -0.24
C GLY A 28 7.24 -2.73 -1.24
N SER A 29 8.37 -2.16 -1.61
CA SER A 29 9.16 -2.62 -2.75
C SER A 29 9.85 -3.99 -2.61
N LEU A 30 9.93 -4.56 -1.41
CA LEU A 30 10.66 -5.81 -1.13
C LEU A 30 9.88 -6.84 -0.30
N ASN A 31 8.57 -6.68 -0.16
CA ASN A 31 7.79 -7.52 0.75
C ASN A 31 7.09 -8.69 0.01
N LYS A 32 7.88 -9.50 -0.69
CA LYS A 32 7.42 -10.74 -1.33
C LYS A 32 7.71 -11.91 -0.41
N THR A 33 6.76 -12.28 0.44
CA THR A 33 6.93 -13.38 1.41
C THR A 33 6.60 -14.71 0.76
N CYS A 34 7.57 -15.61 0.76
CA CYS A 34 7.42 -16.96 0.24
C CYS A 34 6.80 -17.89 1.27
N ILE A 35 5.84 -18.72 0.83
CA ILE A 35 5.20 -19.76 1.65
C ILE A 35 5.43 -21.11 0.99
N ASP A 36 6.01 -22.04 1.74
CA ASP A 36 6.15 -23.44 1.37
C ASP A 36 5.06 -24.27 2.07
N ALA A 37 4.32 -25.07 1.30
CA ALA A 37 3.23 -25.88 1.83
C ALA A 37 3.65 -27.32 2.12
N LYS A 38 4.89 -27.69 1.88
CA LYS A 38 5.42 -29.05 2.06
C LYS A 38 5.94 -29.19 3.48
N PHE A 39 5.27 -30.00 4.24
CA PHE A 39 5.67 -30.36 5.59
C PHE A 39 5.97 -31.88 5.69
N PRO A 40 7.01 -32.33 6.44
CA PRO A 40 7.36 -33.75 6.58
C PRO A 40 6.35 -34.52 7.42
N LYS A 41 5.10 -34.63 6.92
CA LYS A 41 3.97 -35.26 7.59
C LYS A 41 4.19 -36.73 7.89
N GLU A 42 4.89 -37.45 6.99
CA GLU A 42 5.16 -38.87 7.15
C GLU A 42 6.00 -39.19 8.39
N SER A 43 7.02 -38.40 8.67
CA SER A 43 7.89 -38.58 9.84
C SER A 43 7.11 -38.36 11.13
N PHE A 44 6.17 -37.41 11.14
CA PHE A 44 5.28 -37.15 12.26
C PHE A 44 4.28 -38.30 12.48
N GLU A 45 3.66 -38.81 11.44
CA GLU A 45 2.69 -39.92 11.53
C GLU A 45 3.36 -41.21 12.02
N LYS A 46 4.58 -41.52 11.54
CA LYS A 46 5.37 -42.67 12.02
C LYS A 46 5.68 -42.54 13.50
N PHE A 47 6.08 -41.32 13.95
CA PHE A 47 6.31 -41.04 15.38
C PHE A 47 5.04 -41.25 16.23
N GLN A 48 3.88 -40.79 15.75
CA GLN A 48 2.63 -40.94 16.52
C GLN A 48 2.16 -42.43 16.61
N LYS A 49 2.38 -43.22 15.57
CA LYS A 49 1.92 -44.63 15.50
C LYS A 49 2.86 -45.61 16.23
N SER A 50 4.09 -45.19 16.58
CA SER A 50 5.05 -46.07 17.25
C SER A 50 4.65 -46.32 18.71
N VAL A 51 4.64 -47.62 19.10
CA VAL A 51 4.30 -48.08 20.44
C VAL A 51 5.55 -48.32 21.29
N SER A 52 6.68 -48.68 20.67
CA SER A 52 7.93 -48.95 21.38
C SER A 52 8.62 -47.65 21.79
N LYS A 53 9.06 -47.54 23.06
CA LYS A 53 9.78 -46.36 23.57
C LYS A 53 11.07 -46.08 22.80
N ASP A 54 11.88 -47.08 22.48
CA ASP A 54 13.16 -46.91 21.78
C ASP A 54 12.94 -46.48 20.33
N GLU A 55 11.96 -47.05 19.66
CA GLU A 55 11.56 -46.68 18.31
C GLU A 55 11.02 -45.24 18.27
N LYS A 56 10.22 -44.88 19.24
CA LYS A 56 9.63 -43.54 19.38
C LYS A 56 10.71 -42.48 19.55
N LEU A 57 11.76 -42.77 20.33
CA LEU A 57 12.89 -41.87 20.48
C LEU A 57 13.71 -41.69 19.20
N LYS A 58 13.91 -42.78 18.42
CA LYS A 58 14.57 -42.70 17.12
C LYS A 58 13.74 -41.88 16.11
N LEU A 59 12.44 -42.12 16.05
CA LEU A 59 11.54 -41.39 15.16
C LEU A 59 11.42 -39.91 15.54
N LEU A 60 11.43 -39.59 16.84
CA LEU A 60 11.43 -38.23 17.33
C LEU A 60 12.69 -37.47 16.88
N LYS A 61 13.87 -38.08 17.02
CA LYS A 61 15.12 -37.49 16.55
C LYS A 61 15.12 -37.29 15.04
N LYS A 62 14.61 -38.26 14.29
CA LYS A 62 14.45 -38.17 12.84
C LYS A 62 13.54 -37.03 12.45
N PHE A 63 12.36 -36.95 13.06
CA PHE A 63 11.37 -35.89 12.81
C PHE A 63 11.97 -34.49 13.08
N LYS A 64 12.72 -34.31 14.19
CA LYS A 64 13.43 -33.07 14.48
C LYS A 64 14.44 -32.72 13.41
N SER A 65 15.23 -33.70 12.95
CA SER A 65 16.21 -33.51 11.87
C SER A 65 15.53 -33.12 10.55
N ASP A 66 14.42 -33.78 10.22
CA ASP A 66 13.66 -33.50 9.00
C ASP A 66 13.10 -32.07 9.00
N ILE A 67 12.58 -31.60 10.15
CA ILE A 67 12.13 -30.20 10.30
C ILE A 67 13.30 -29.23 10.11
N LYS A 68 14.44 -29.46 10.76
CA LYS A 68 15.61 -28.58 10.63
C LYS A 68 16.13 -28.51 9.20
N ASN A 69 16.25 -29.65 8.55
CA ASN A 69 16.68 -29.74 7.15
C ASN A 69 15.70 -29.02 6.22
N HIS A 70 14.41 -29.14 6.49
CA HIS A 70 13.39 -28.43 5.71
C HIS A 70 13.49 -26.92 5.89
N ILE A 71 13.67 -26.44 7.13
CA ILE A 71 13.89 -25.02 7.42
C ILE A 71 15.11 -24.49 6.66
N SER A 72 16.26 -25.20 6.71
CA SER A 72 17.47 -24.81 5.97
C SER A 72 17.22 -24.77 4.45
N THR A 73 16.54 -25.78 3.93
CA THR A 73 16.18 -25.84 2.49
C THR A 73 15.30 -24.65 2.07
N VAL A 74 14.31 -24.28 2.88
CA VAL A 74 13.43 -23.13 2.62
C VAL A 74 14.23 -21.83 2.71
N GLN A 75 15.11 -21.69 3.69
CA GLN A 75 16.00 -20.55 3.82
C GLN A 75 16.84 -20.32 2.55
N GLU A 76 17.56 -21.36 2.10
CA GLU A 76 18.42 -21.29 0.92
C GLU A 76 17.67 -20.99 -0.37
N LYS A 77 16.45 -21.54 -0.51
CA LYS A 77 15.67 -21.44 -1.73
C LYS A 77 14.87 -20.14 -1.84
N TYR A 78 14.36 -19.62 -0.74
CA TYR A 78 13.32 -18.59 -0.76
C TYR A 78 13.74 -17.26 -0.14
N LEU A 79 14.87 -17.16 0.57
CA LEU A 79 15.40 -15.89 1.05
C LEU A 79 16.45 -15.36 0.06
N ILE A 80 15.98 -14.58 -0.93
CA ILE A 80 16.84 -14.04 -1.99
C ILE A 80 16.90 -12.52 -1.82
N SER A 81 18.12 -12.02 -1.52
CA SER A 81 18.33 -10.58 -1.34
C SER A 81 17.90 -9.79 -2.58
N GLY A 82 17.09 -8.76 -2.37
CA GLY A 82 16.58 -7.91 -3.44
C GLY A 82 15.39 -8.47 -4.24
N GLU A 83 14.99 -9.73 -4.03
CA GLU A 83 13.84 -10.33 -4.71
C GLU A 83 12.71 -10.70 -3.75
N THR A 84 13.02 -11.31 -2.61
CA THR A 84 12.05 -11.75 -1.61
C THR A 84 12.20 -10.96 -0.30
N SER A 85 11.23 -11.11 0.60
CA SER A 85 11.34 -10.56 1.97
C SER A 85 12.41 -11.31 2.78
N ASP A 86 12.82 -10.69 3.90
CA ASP A 86 13.79 -11.29 4.83
C ASP A 86 13.23 -12.46 5.63
N ILE A 87 11.97 -12.85 5.38
CA ILE A 87 11.32 -13.97 6.05
C ILE A 87 10.65 -14.90 5.04
N ALA A 88 10.60 -16.19 5.36
CA ALA A 88 9.82 -17.19 4.65
C ALA A 88 8.96 -17.99 5.63
N LEU A 89 7.87 -18.54 5.14
CA LEU A 89 6.89 -19.28 5.93
C LEU A 89 6.81 -20.73 5.47
N ILE A 90 6.72 -21.65 6.43
CA ILE A 90 6.38 -23.07 6.17
C ILE A 90 4.98 -23.31 6.72
N PHE A 91 4.06 -23.64 5.83
CA PHE A 91 2.67 -23.89 6.22
C PHE A 91 2.46 -25.32 6.70
N ILE A 92 1.94 -25.46 7.90
CA ILE A 92 1.56 -26.72 8.52
C ILE A 92 0.03 -26.83 8.46
N PRO A 93 -0.55 -27.74 7.67
CA PRO A 93 -1.99 -27.79 7.44
C PRO A 93 -2.82 -28.28 8.63
N SER A 94 -2.19 -28.55 9.77
CA SER A 94 -2.84 -29.03 11.00
C SER A 94 -2.40 -28.23 12.20
N GLU A 95 -3.33 -27.59 12.88
CA GLU A 95 -3.14 -26.87 14.13
C GLU A 95 -2.54 -27.76 15.22
N GLN A 96 -3.05 -28.99 15.31
CA GLN A 96 -2.57 -29.97 16.28
C GLN A 96 -1.11 -30.35 16.06
N VAL A 97 -0.69 -30.56 14.80
CA VAL A 97 0.71 -30.83 14.46
C VAL A 97 1.60 -29.65 14.78
N TYR A 98 1.14 -28.46 14.47
CA TYR A 98 1.85 -27.21 14.79
C TYR A 98 2.13 -27.07 16.29
N LEU A 99 1.10 -27.22 17.14
CA LEU A 99 1.24 -27.16 18.59
C LEU A 99 2.16 -28.27 19.15
N GLU A 100 2.05 -29.48 18.61
CA GLU A 100 2.87 -30.60 19.04
C GLU A 100 4.36 -30.41 18.71
N ILE A 101 4.69 -29.76 17.59
CA ILE A 101 6.08 -29.42 17.27
C ILE A 101 6.70 -28.51 18.32
N PHE A 102 5.98 -27.44 18.72
CA PHE A 102 6.49 -26.51 19.74
C PHE A 102 6.55 -27.15 21.12
N ARG A 103 5.65 -28.08 21.41
CA ARG A 103 5.67 -28.87 22.66
C ARG A 103 6.89 -29.81 22.72
N LEU A 104 7.20 -30.48 21.58
CA LEU A 104 8.29 -31.45 21.50
C LEU A 104 9.67 -30.82 21.34
N PHE A 105 9.73 -29.66 20.67
CA PHE A 105 10.99 -29.01 20.27
C PHE A 105 10.95 -27.48 20.54
N PRO A 106 10.83 -27.06 21.81
CA PRO A 106 10.77 -25.62 22.15
C PRO A 106 12.00 -24.83 21.67
N GLU A 107 13.15 -25.50 21.55
CA GLU A 107 14.40 -24.93 21.04
C GLU A 107 14.37 -24.56 19.55
N LEU A 108 13.39 -25.01 18.78
CA LEU A 108 13.23 -24.57 17.39
C LEU A 108 12.93 -23.08 17.27
N SER A 109 12.41 -22.45 18.34
CA SER A 109 12.17 -21.02 18.38
C SER A 109 13.42 -20.21 18.05
N GLU A 110 14.57 -20.57 18.59
CA GLU A 110 15.85 -19.93 18.27
C GLU A 110 16.24 -20.15 16.78
N THR A 111 16.00 -21.37 16.28
CA THR A 111 16.28 -21.68 14.86
C THR A 111 15.47 -20.76 13.94
N PHE A 112 14.19 -20.49 14.22
CA PHE A 112 13.36 -19.61 13.42
C PHE A 112 13.85 -18.17 13.39
N TYR A 113 14.33 -17.64 14.53
CA TYR A 113 14.91 -16.30 14.59
C TYR A 113 16.20 -16.17 13.80
N ILE A 114 17.06 -17.20 13.85
CA ILE A 114 18.34 -17.21 13.14
C ILE A 114 18.12 -17.37 11.63
N THR A 115 17.30 -18.33 11.23
CA THR A 115 17.05 -18.67 9.82
C THR A 115 16.07 -17.74 9.13
N LYS A 116 15.28 -16.96 9.90
CA LYS A 116 14.18 -16.15 9.38
C LYS A 116 13.09 -16.95 8.65
N VAL A 117 12.99 -18.25 8.96
CA VAL A 117 11.97 -19.15 8.42
C VAL A 117 11.05 -19.55 9.57
N PHE A 118 9.76 -19.28 9.45
CA PHE A 118 8.77 -19.48 10.51
C PHE A 118 7.75 -20.54 10.10
N LEU A 119 7.39 -21.40 11.06
CA LEU A 119 6.26 -22.30 10.90
C LEU A 119 4.95 -21.53 11.12
N VAL A 120 3.96 -21.78 10.30
CA VAL A 120 2.62 -21.20 10.41
C VAL A 120 1.55 -22.25 10.31
N SER A 121 0.56 -22.17 11.20
CA SER A 121 -0.65 -22.99 11.18
C SER A 121 -1.76 -22.30 10.36
N PRO A 122 -2.91 -22.94 10.10
CA PRO A 122 -4.05 -22.29 9.48
C PRO A 122 -4.48 -21.01 10.20
N THR A 123 -4.53 -21.03 11.54
CA THR A 123 -4.93 -19.87 12.35
C THR A 123 -3.89 -18.75 12.28
N THR A 124 -2.60 -19.07 12.45
CA THR A 124 -1.54 -18.06 12.41
C THR A 124 -1.36 -17.49 11.00
N LEU A 125 -1.48 -18.30 9.96
CA LEU A 125 -1.47 -17.82 8.58
C LEU A 125 -2.63 -16.86 8.32
N TRP A 126 -3.84 -17.18 8.79
CA TRP A 126 -5.01 -16.32 8.66
C TRP A 126 -4.79 -14.95 9.33
N ILE A 127 -4.19 -14.91 10.52
CA ILE A 127 -3.83 -13.67 11.22
C ILE A 127 -2.84 -12.83 10.40
N ILE A 128 -1.82 -13.49 9.82
CA ILE A 128 -0.83 -12.83 8.94
C ILE A 128 -1.52 -12.25 7.71
N LEU A 129 -2.41 -13.01 7.05
CA LEU A 129 -3.13 -12.54 5.86
C LEU A 129 -4.02 -11.33 6.17
N ASN A 130 -4.75 -11.34 7.28
CA ASN A 130 -5.55 -10.17 7.72
C ASN A 130 -4.68 -8.95 8.02
N SER A 131 -3.51 -9.16 8.62
CA SER A 131 -2.57 -8.06 8.87
C SER A 131 -2.06 -7.45 7.56
N ILE A 132 -1.74 -8.28 6.57
CA ILE A 132 -1.33 -7.84 5.24
C ILE A 132 -2.48 -7.10 4.53
N GLU A 133 -3.72 -7.62 4.61
CA GLU A 133 -4.89 -6.95 4.05
C GLU A 133 -5.09 -5.55 4.65
N SER A 134 -4.91 -5.41 5.96
CA SER A 134 -4.97 -4.11 6.63
C SER A 134 -3.90 -3.15 6.10
N LEU A 135 -2.65 -3.62 5.95
CA LEU A 135 -1.56 -2.82 5.38
C LEU A 135 -1.85 -2.36 3.95
N ILE A 136 -2.44 -3.24 3.12
CA ILE A 136 -2.86 -2.92 1.75
C ILE A 136 -3.91 -1.80 1.77
N ARG A 137 -4.91 -1.93 2.64
CA ARG A 137 -5.98 -0.94 2.81
C ARG A 137 -5.43 0.42 3.26
N ASP A 138 -4.57 0.42 4.27
CA ASP A 138 -3.96 1.64 4.81
C ASP A 138 -3.11 2.35 3.75
N LYS A 139 -2.34 1.60 2.97
CA LYS A 139 -1.55 2.15 1.86
C LYS A 139 -2.43 2.78 0.77
N LYS A 140 -3.56 2.15 0.46
CA LYS A 140 -4.54 2.69 -0.49
C LYS A 140 -5.15 4.00 0.02
N ILE A 141 -5.49 4.07 1.31
CA ILE A 141 -6.01 5.29 1.96
C ILE A 141 -4.95 6.39 1.91
N GLN A 142 -3.70 6.11 2.25
CA GLN A 142 -2.60 7.08 2.19
C GLN A 142 -2.39 7.62 0.77
N ASN A 143 -2.39 6.74 -0.23
CA ASN A 143 -2.25 7.16 -1.62
C ASN A 143 -3.41 8.07 -2.06
N ASN A 144 -4.65 7.74 -1.69
CA ASN A 144 -5.83 8.55 -1.98
C ASN A 144 -5.75 9.91 -1.27
N ALA A 145 -5.33 9.95 0.00
CA ALA A 145 -5.14 11.20 0.73
C ALA A 145 -4.10 12.10 0.05
N THR A 146 -2.96 11.56 -0.35
CA THR A 146 -1.91 12.29 -1.06
C THR A 146 -2.44 12.88 -2.38
N PHE A 147 -3.19 12.09 -3.15
CA PHE A 147 -3.84 12.53 -4.38
C PHE A 147 -4.81 13.70 -4.13
N ILE A 148 -5.67 13.58 -3.11
CA ILE A 148 -6.62 14.63 -2.73
C ILE A 148 -5.88 15.92 -2.32
N PHE A 149 -4.84 15.84 -1.50
CA PHE A 149 -4.05 17.00 -1.09
C PHE A 149 -3.40 17.71 -2.27
N GLN A 150 -2.90 16.97 -3.25
CA GLN A 150 -2.32 17.55 -4.46
C GLN A 150 -3.35 18.34 -5.25
N HIS A 151 -4.54 17.76 -5.49
CA HIS A 151 -5.62 18.45 -6.20
C HIS A 151 -6.17 19.66 -5.43
N LEU A 152 -6.26 19.59 -4.10
CA LEU A 152 -6.63 20.76 -3.29
C LEU A 152 -5.62 21.89 -3.43
N LYS A 153 -4.32 21.59 -3.51
CA LYS A 153 -3.28 22.61 -3.74
C LYS A 153 -3.41 23.26 -5.12
N GLU A 154 -3.68 22.47 -6.14
CA GLU A 154 -3.92 22.98 -7.49
C GLU A 154 -5.18 23.88 -7.52
N LEU A 155 -6.26 23.42 -6.93
CA LEU A 155 -7.51 24.20 -6.83
C LEU A 155 -7.28 25.54 -6.10
N ASN A 156 -6.56 25.54 -4.99
CA ASN A 156 -6.22 26.76 -4.27
C ASN A 156 -5.42 27.74 -5.14
N THR A 157 -4.52 27.24 -5.96
CA THR A 157 -3.75 28.07 -6.91
C THR A 157 -4.66 28.72 -7.94
N GLU A 158 -5.65 27.98 -8.47
CA GLU A 158 -6.61 28.54 -9.43
C GLU A 158 -7.56 29.56 -8.78
N LEU A 159 -7.96 29.34 -7.52
CA LEU A 159 -8.74 30.33 -6.77
C LEU A 159 -8.00 31.64 -6.60
N ILE A 160 -6.73 31.62 -6.22
CA ILE A 160 -5.90 32.83 -6.11
C ILE A 160 -5.82 33.57 -7.47
N ARG A 161 -5.67 32.82 -8.57
CA ARG A 161 -5.66 33.40 -9.92
C ARG A 161 -7.00 34.03 -10.26
N LEU A 162 -8.10 33.38 -9.91
CA LEU A 162 -9.45 33.89 -10.11
C LEU A 162 -9.68 35.20 -9.33
N GLU A 163 -9.31 35.23 -8.04
CA GLU A 163 -9.40 36.43 -7.22
C GLU A 163 -8.62 37.60 -7.82
N SER A 164 -7.40 37.35 -8.32
CA SER A 164 -6.61 38.36 -9.00
C SER A 164 -7.29 38.91 -10.25
N ARG A 165 -7.94 38.04 -11.04
CA ARG A 165 -8.70 38.45 -12.24
C ARG A 165 -9.92 39.27 -11.88
N ILE A 166 -10.65 38.90 -10.82
CA ILE A 166 -11.80 39.66 -10.32
C ILE A 166 -11.38 41.06 -9.89
N LYS A 167 -10.29 41.20 -9.12
CA LYS A 167 -9.75 42.52 -8.71
C LYS A 167 -9.38 43.38 -9.90
N LYS A 168 -8.75 42.81 -10.94
CA LYS A 168 -8.45 43.54 -12.18
C LYS A 168 -9.70 44.04 -12.88
N MET A 169 -10.74 43.15 -12.96
CA MET A 169 -12.02 43.48 -13.59
C MET A 169 -12.70 44.62 -12.86
N ASP A 170 -12.73 44.60 -11.51
CA ASP A 170 -13.25 45.65 -10.67
C ASP A 170 -12.58 47.00 -10.95
N SER A 171 -11.22 46.99 -11.05
CA SER A 171 -10.46 48.17 -11.44
C SER A 171 -10.83 48.71 -12.84
N HIS A 172 -11.06 47.81 -13.82
CA HIS A 172 -11.48 48.20 -15.16
C HIS A 172 -12.88 48.83 -15.14
N PHE A 173 -13.81 48.31 -14.35
CA PHE A 173 -15.13 48.89 -14.19
C PHE A 173 -15.06 50.28 -13.53
N SER A 174 -14.26 50.45 -12.48
CA SER A 174 -14.05 51.76 -11.81
C SER A 174 -13.49 52.78 -12.79
N ASN A 175 -12.52 52.45 -13.60
CA ASN A 175 -11.96 53.34 -14.59
C ASN A 175 -13.02 53.72 -15.68
N ALA A 176 -13.77 52.74 -16.18
CA ALA A 176 -14.83 53.01 -17.13
C ALA A 176 -15.91 53.94 -16.55
N GLN A 177 -16.22 53.84 -15.26
CA GLN A 177 -17.16 54.73 -14.58
C GLN A 177 -16.63 56.18 -14.54
N VAL A 178 -15.33 56.38 -14.30
CA VAL A 178 -14.69 57.70 -14.35
C VAL A 178 -14.77 58.29 -15.76
N ASP A 179 -14.42 57.50 -16.79
CA ASP A 179 -14.49 57.90 -18.18
C ASP A 179 -15.89 58.30 -18.60
N LEU A 180 -16.94 57.57 -18.18
CA LEU A 180 -18.32 57.90 -18.40
C LEU A 180 -18.72 59.25 -17.77
N ASN A 181 -18.27 59.52 -16.54
CA ASN A 181 -18.52 60.81 -15.89
C ASN A 181 -17.87 61.98 -16.65
N ASP A 182 -16.63 61.80 -17.13
CA ASP A 182 -15.94 62.83 -17.89
C ASP A 182 -16.63 63.11 -19.23
N ILE A 183 -17.15 62.08 -19.90
CA ILE A 183 -17.97 62.21 -21.11
C ILE A 183 -19.23 63.03 -20.82
N LEU A 184 -19.95 62.72 -19.71
CA LEU A 184 -21.16 63.42 -19.29
C LEU A 184 -20.90 64.94 -18.99
N ILE A 185 -19.76 65.22 -18.32
CA ILE A 185 -19.36 66.60 -18.05
C ILE A 185 -19.09 67.35 -19.35
N THR A 186 -18.37 66.69 -20.27
CA THR A 186 -18.03 67.27 -21.57
C THR A 186 -19.29 67.52 -22.43
N SER A 187 -20.20 66.55 -22.45
CA SER A 187 -21.49 66.68 -23.13
C SER A 187 -22.31 67.86 -22.62
N LYS A 188 -22.42 68.03 -21.27
CA LYS A 188 -23.08 69.19 -20.68
C LYS A 188 -22.44 70.53 -21.06
N LYS A 189 -21.12 70.60 -21.10
CA LYS A 189 -20.41 71.80 -21.54
C LYS A 189 -20.73 72.16 -22.99
N ILE A 190 -20.77 71.17 -23.88
CA ILE A 190 -21.11 71.34 -25.30
C ILE A 190 -22.55 71.80 -25.44
N SER A 191 -23.51 71.21 -24.73
CA SER A 191 -24.93 71.57 -24.74
C SER A 191 -25.15 72.98 -24.31
N ASN A 192 -24.54 73.39 -23.18
CA ASN A 192 -24.60 74.76 -22.65
C ASN A 192 -24.00 75.80 -23.62
N LYS A 193 -22.92 75.43 -24.31
CA LYS A 193 -22.28 76.32 -25.29
C LYS A 193 -23.16 76.50 -26.54
N ARG A 194 -23.80 75.41 -26.98
CA ARG A 194 -24.79 75.42 -28.07
C ARG A 194 -25.97 76.33 -27.75
N GLU A 195 -26.56 76.23 -26.55
CA GLU A 195 -27.66 77.09 -26.13
C GLU A 195 -27.29 78.58 -26.11
N LYS A 196 -26.09 78.91 -25.66
CA LYS A 196 -25.60 80.27 -25.69
C LYS A 196 -25.43 80.80 -27.10
N LEU A 197 -24.97 80.02 -28.04
CA LEU A 197 -24.83 80.43 -29.43
C LEU A 197 -26.18 80.63 -30.11
N LEU A 198 -27.16 79.78 -29.87
CA LEU A 198 -28.52 79.92 -30.39
C LEU A 198 -29.19 81.20 -29.89
N LYS A 199 -29.02 81.56 -28.62
CA LYS A 199 -29.56 82.83 -28.03
C LYS A 199 -28.92 84.08 -28.59
N LEU A 200 -27.68 83.98 -29.13
CA LEU A 200 -27.02 85.13 -29.81
C LEU A 200 -27.52 85.32 -31.26
N ASP A 201 -27.93 84.23 -31.90
CA ASP A 201 -28.45 84.26 -33.28
C ASP A 201 -29.92 84.81 -33.32
N ASP A 202 -30.67 84.54 -32.31
CA ASP A 202 -32.03 85.06 -32.16
C ASP A 202 -32.11 86.54 -31.73
N SER A 203 -30.92 87.18 -31.50
CA SER A 203 -30.84 88.57 -31.00
C SER A 203 -30.35 89.57 -32.07
N ASN A 204 -30.20 89.12 -33.36
CA ASN A 204 -29.83 89.88 -34.52
C ASN A 204 -31.03 89.86 -35.52
#